data_ac947973300334f4c0c31e55d3779f35
#
_entry.id   ac947973300334f4c0c31e55d3779f35
#
_cell.length_a   1.000
_cell.length_b   1.000
_cell.length_c   1.000
_cell.angle_alpha   90.00
_cell.angle_beta   90.00
_cell.angle_gamma   90.00
#
_symmetry.space_group_name_H-M   'P 1'
#
loop_
_entity.id
_entity.type
_entity.pdbx_description
1 polymer ?
#
loop_
_entity_poly.entity_id
_entity_poly.type
_entity_poly.pdbx_seq_one_letter_code
_entity_poly.pdbx_strand_id
1 'polypeptide(L)'
;MNTSEQERALTRLLRGEAPGPGAILGATTTGLDSLTDFLRDQYLRDYIPLGGSKIKFATGRPGCGKTHFAQVMLEQAKALGYLTVSFSAREVWLHDFREIYLQILGQCDIERVLRDCADQITRELGYDPAQIGEGRKLMDYLSERGEGDPISKGEIRNALRKCFTRNP
;
A
#
# COMPACT_ATOMS: atom_id res chain seq x y z
N MET A 1 -1.70 14.33 -20.58
CA MET A 1 -0.36 13.78 -20.31
C MET A 1 0.62 14.93 -20.43
N ASN A 2 1.41 15.18 -19.38
CA ASN A 2 2.25 16.40 -19.32
C ASN A 2 3.55 16.16 -20.12
N THR A 3 3.89 17.03 -21.05
CA THR A 3 5.06 16.91 -21.95
C THR A 3 6.36 16.68 -21.18
N SER A 4 6.49 17.29 -19.99
CA SER A 4 7.67 17.14 -19.12
C SER A 4 7.84 15.74 -18.51
N GLU A 5 6.76 14.98 -18.29
CA GLU A 5 6.83 13.59 -17.83
C GLU A 5 7.28 12.66 -18.94
N GLN A 6 6.82 12.90 -20.16
CA GLN A 6 7.24 12.13 -21.34
C GLN A 6 8.74 12.30 -21.61
N GLU A 7 9.25 13.52 -21.56
CA GLU A 7 10.67 13.82 -21.74
C GLU A 7 11.55 13.15 -20.68
N ARG A 8 11.13 13.19 -19.42
CA ARG A 8 11.84 12.50 -18.31
C ARG A 8 11.86 10.98 -18.51
N ALA A 9 10.73 10.39 -18.89
CA ALA A 9 10.65 8.96 -19.10
C ALA A 9 11.47 8.51 -20.32
N LEU A 10 11.45 9.27 -21.41
CA LEU A 10 12.31 9.03 -22.58
C LEU A 10 13.80 9.14 -22.23
N THR A 11 14.18 10.15 -21.44
CA THR A 11 15.56 10.31 -20.96
C THR A 11 16.01 9.12 -20.13
N ARG A 12 15.16 8.57 -19.28
CA ARG A 12 15.46 7.36 -18.50
C ARG A 12 15.61 6.13 -19.38
N LEU A 13 14.71 5.95 -20.34
CA LEU A 13 14.79 4.85 -21.32
C LEU A 13 16.07 4.90 -22.15
N LEU A 14 16.51 6.10 -22.58
CA LEU A 14 17.77 6.28 -23.30
C LEU A 14 18.99 5.88 -22.45
N ARG A 15 18.89 5.97 -21.11
CA ARG A 15 19.93 5.52 -20.18
C ARG A 15 19.82 4.03 -19.83
N GLY A 16 18.87 3.30 -20.41
CA GLY A 16 18.59 1.90 -20.08
C GLY A 16 17.92 1.71 -18.72
N GLU A 17 17.31 2.77 -18.17
CA GLU A 17 16.57 2.75 -16.92
C GLU A 17 15.08 2.51 -17.19
N ALA A 18 14.36 1.94 -16.21
CA ALA A 18 12.91 1.84 -16.29
C ALA A 18 12.27 3.25 -16.34
N PRO A 19 11.18 3.46 -17.10
CA PRO A 19 10.61 4.80 -17.36
C PRO A 19 10.06 5.50 -16.10
N GLY A 20 9.90 4.81 -15.02
CA GLY A 20 9.27 5.31 -13.81
C GLY A 20 7.76 5.06 -13.79
N PRO A 21 7.08 5.36 -12.66
CA PRO A 21 5.64 5.16 -12.53
C PRO A 21 4.85 6.08 -13.47
N GLY A 22 3.63 5.66 -13.83
CA GLY A 22 2.68 6.43 -14.61
C GLY A 22 2.34 5.84 -15.99
N ALA A 23 1.65 6.62 -16.82
CA ALA A 23 1.08 6.16 -18.09
C ALA A 23 2.09 5.57 -19.09
N ILE A 24 3.34 6.05 -19.04
CA ILE A 24 4.40 5.56 -19.94
C ILE A 24 4.84 4.14 -19.56
N LEU A 25 4.78 3.79 -18.29
CA LEU A 25 5.10 2.44 -17.83
C LEU A 25 4.20 1.40 -18.52
N GLY A 26 2.89 1.63 -18.56
CA GLY A 26 1.94 0.76 -19.28
C GLY A 26 2.21 0.69 -20.77
N ALA A 27 2.47 1.84 -21.42
CA ALA A 27 2.75 1.90 -22.86
C ALA A 27 4.05 1.20 -23.27
N THR A 28 5.02 1.08 -22.37
CA THR A 28 6.30 0.41 -22.60
C THR A 28 6.32 -1.04 -22.12
N THR A 29 5.26 -1.50 -21.48
CA THR A 29 5.14 -2.90 -21.01
C THR A 29 4.62 -3.77 -22.16
N THR A 30 5.39 -4.73 -22.57
CA THR A 30 5.01 -5.71 -23.59
C THR A 30 5.39 -7.12 -23.14
N GLY A 31 4.49 -8.08 -23.38
CA GLY A 31 4.74 -9.50 -23.12
C GLY A 31 4.70 -9.91 -21.63
N LEU A 32 4.35 -9.01 -20.73
CA LEU A 32 4.21 -9.29 -19.29
C LEU A 32 2.75 -9.40 -18.83
N ASP A 33 1.78 -9.09 -19.71
CA ASP A 33 0.37 -8.95 -19.35
C ASP A 33 -0.19 -10.16 -18.61
N SER A 34 -0.03 -11.36 -19.19
CA SER A 34 -0.54 -12.59 -18.57
C SER A 34 0.10 -12.88 -17.20
N LEU A 35 1.38 -12.58 -17.00
CA LEU A 35 2.05 -12.76 -15.72
C LEU A 35 1.60 -11.72 -14.70
N THR A 36 1.53 -10.46 -15.10
CA THR A 36 1.12 -9.37 -14.21
C THR A 36 -0.35 -9.48 -13.84
N ASP A 37 -1.22 -9.86 -14.77
CA ASP A 37 -2.63 -10.12 -14.52
C ASP A 37 -2.82 -11.31 -13.58
N PHE A 38 -2.10 -12.40 -13.80
CA PHE A 38 -2.13 -13.54 -12.88
C PHE A 38 -1.71 -13.16 -11.47
N LEU A 39 -0.61 -12.40 -11.30
CA LEU A 39 -0.14 -11.98 -9.99
C LEU A 39 -1.10 -10.97 -9.33
N ARG A 40 -1.66 -10.05 -10.11
CA ARG A 40 -2.67 -9.12 -9.63
C ARG A 40 -3.90 -9.87 -9.11
N ASP A 41 -4.45 -10.77 -9.91
CA ASP A 41 -5.73 -11.41 -9.59
C ASP A 41 -5.55 -12.45 -8.47
N GLN A 42 -4.56 -13.33 -8.56
CA GLN A 42 -4.35 -14.41 -7.59
C GLN A 42 -3.74 -13.94 -6.26
N TYR A 43 -2.93 -12.88 -6.26
CA TYR A 43 -2.25 -12.44 -5.04
C TYR A 43 -2.82 -11.13 -4.51
N LEU A 44 -2.91 -10.10 -5.33
CA LEU A 44 -3.34 -8.79 -4.84
C LEU A 44 -4.84 -8.73 -4.59
N ARG A 45 -5.67 -9.41 -5.39
CA ARG A 45 -7.13 -9.40 -5.22
C ARG A 45 -7.64 -10.51 -4.31
N ASP A 46 -7.05 -11.71 -4.38
CA ASP A 46 -7.59 -12.86 -3.67
C ASP A 46 -6.80 -13.19 -2.41
N TYR A 47 -5.50 -13.47 -2.54
CA TYR A 47 -4.73 -14.09 -1.45
C TYR A 47 -4.37 -13.12 -0.32
N ILE A 48 -3.89 -11.92 -0.64
CA ILE A 48 -3.44 -10.95 0.36
C ILE A 48 -4.61 -10.35 1.16
N PRO A 49 -5.76 -9.98 0.56
CA PRO A 49 -6.91 -9.49 1.32
C PRO A 49 -7.47 -10.50 2.32
N LEU A 50 -7.28 -11.80 2.07
CA LEU A 50 -7.62 -12.87 3.03
C LEU A 50 -6.61 -13.02 4.18
N GLY A 51 -5.66 -12.10 4.31
CA GLY A 51 -4.61 -12.13 5.34
C GLY A 51 -3.38 -12.95 4.93
N GLY A 52 -3.29 -13.36 3.67
CA GLY A 52 -2.14 -14.08 3.15
C GLY A 52 -0.90 -13.19 3.04
N SER A 53 0.29 -13.77 3.20
CA SER A 53 1.56 -13.11 2.91
C SER A 53 2.43 -13.99 2.01
N LYS A 54 3.17 -13.38 1.10
CA LYS A 54 3.98 -14.13 0.14
C LYS A 54 5.23 -13.36 -0.24
N ILE A 55 6.34 -14.06 -0.34
CA ILE A 55 7.58 -13.55 -0.90
C ILE A 55 7.72 -14.09 -2.33
N LYS A 56 8.07 -13.23 -3.27
CA LYS A 56 8.34 -13.56 -4.67
C LYS A 56 9.72 -13.04 -5.07
N PHE A 57 10.46 -13.85 -5.78
CA PHE A 57 11.78 -13.50 -6.31
C PHE A 57 11.69 -13.38 -7.82
N ALA A 58 12.04 -12.21 -8.37
CA ALA A 58 12.23 -12.01 -9.79
C ALA A 58 13.72 -12.10 -10.11
N THR A 59 14.12 -13.16 -10.82
CA THR A 59 15.51 -13.40 -11.20
C THR A 59 15.69 -13.29 -12.71
N GLY A 60 16.91 -13.03 -13.15
CA GLY A 60 17.24 -12.93 -14.57
C GLY A 60 18.50 -12.13 -14.82
N ARG A 61 18.97 -12.12 -16.06
CA ARG A 61 20.16 -11.39 -16.49
C ARG A 61 20.00 -9.87 -16.32
N PRO A 62 21.08 -9.08 -16.19
CA PRO A 62 21.01 -7.63 -16.28
C PRO A 62 20.28 -7.20 -17.56
N GLY A 63 19.44 -6.18 -17.46
CA GLY A 63 18.66 -5.68 -18.61
C GLY A 63 17.38 -6.44 -18.96
N CYS A 64 17.06 -7.60 -18.34
CA CYS A 64 15.86 -8.36 -18.68
C CYS A 64 14.53 -7.80 -18.12
N GLY A 65 14.52 -6.55 -17.62
CA GLY A 65 13.28 -5.87 -17.22
C GLY A 65 12.82 -6.11 -15.78
N LYS A 66 13.64 -6.67 -14.88
CA LYS A 66 13.22 -6.92 -13.48
C LYS A 66 12.70 -5.67 -12.76
N THR A 67 13.41 -4.56 -12.90
CA THR A 67 13.01 -3.28 -12.30
C THR A 67 11.72 -2.75 -12.92
N HIS A 68 11.56 -2.90 -14.24
CA HIS A 68 10.34 -2.54 -14.95
C HIS A 68 9.15 -3.38 -14.45
N PHE A 69 9.31 -4.69 -14.37
CA PHE A 69 8.29 -5.59 -13.82
C PHE A 69 7.91 -5.22 -12.38
N ALA A 70 8.88 -4.93 -11.51
CA ALA A 70 8.60 -4.51 -10.14
C ALA A 70 7.78 -3.21 -10.10
N GLN A 71 8.08 -2.25 -10.98
CA GLN A 71 7.31 -0.99 -11.07
C GLN A 71 5.89 -1.22 -11.56
N VAL A 72 5.68 -2.10 -12.55
CA VAL A 72 4.32 -2.48 -13.00
C VAL A 72 3.51 -3.07 -11.85
N MET A 73 4.10 -3.98 -11.09
CA MET A 73 3.43 -4.58 -9.93
C MET A 73 3.12 -3.56 -8.82
N LEU A 74 4.01 -2.61 -8.57
CA LEU A 74 3.78 -1.52 -7.63
C LEU A 74 2.60 -0.62 -8.06
N GLU A 75 2.51 -0.27 -9.33
CA GLU A 75 1.40 0.53 -9.86
C GLU A 75 0.07 -0.23 -9.79
N GLN A 76 0.06 -1.52 -10.10
CA GLN A 76 -1.14 -2.34 -9.95
C GLN A 76 -1.57 -2.46 -8.48
N ALA A 77 -0.63 -2.63 -7.56
CA ALA A 77 -0.92 -2.66 -6.14
C ALA A 77 -1.48 -1.32 -5.64
N LYS A 78 -0.90 -0.18 -6.05
CA LYS A 78 -1.43 1.15 -5.73
C LYS A 78 -2.85 1.36 -6.25
N ALA A 79 -3.12 0.92 -7.48
CA ALA A 79 -4.46 1.02 -8.07
C ALA A 79 -5.52 0.21 -7.30
N LEU A 80 -5.10 -0.82 -6.57
CA LEU A 80 -5.93 -1.62 -5.66
C LEU A 80 -5.95 -1.09 -4.22
N GLY A 81 -5.37 0.08 -3.95
CA GLY A 81 -5.37 0.70 -2.62
C GLY A 81 -4.29 0.19 -1.66
N TYR A 82 -3.31 -0.59 -2.15
CA TYR A 82 -2.20 -1.03 -1.30
C TYR A 82 -1.21 0.08 -1.00
N LEU A 83 -0.68 0.06 0.21
CA LEU A 83 0.55 0.77 0.52
C LEU A 83 1.72 0.06 -0.14
N THR A 84 2.51 0.79 -0.89
CA THR A 84 3.64 0.24 -1.60
C THR A 84 4.93 0.96 -1.22
N VAL A 85 5.98 0.18 -1.00
CA VAL A 85 7.32 0.69 -0.68
C VAL A 85 8.31 0.07 -1.65
N SER A 86 9.23 0.87 -2.16
CA SER A 86 10.29 0.40 -3.05
C SER A 86 11.62 1.01 -2.64
N PHE A 87 12.63 0.20 -2.48
CA PHE A 87 13.99 0.63 -2.19
C PHE A 87 15.02 -0.32 -2.79
N SER A 88 16.23 0.18 -2.99
CA SER A 88 17.35 -0.62 -3.46
C SER A 88 18.13 -1.19 -2.29
N ALA A 89 18.48 -2.48 -2.34
CA ALA A 89 19.40 -3.11 -1.38
C ALA A 89 20.84 -2.52 -1.40
N ARG A 90 21.13 -1.61 -2.34
CA ARG A 90 22.37 -0.82 -2.34
C ARG A 90 22.31 0.39 -1.42
N GLU A 91 21.09 0.87 -1.14
CA GLU A 91 20.83 2.08 -0.37
C GLU A 91 20.36 1.76 1.05
N VAL A 92 19.82 0.57 1.25
CA VAL A 92 19.24 0.11 2.51
C VAL A 92 19.89 -1.19 2.96
N TRP A 93 20.36 -1.22 4.19
CA TRP A 93 20.96 -2.41 4.78
C TRP A 93 19.84 -3.36 5.20
N LEU A 94 19.62 -4.43 4.42
CA LEU A 94 18.51 -5.36 4.63
C LEU A 94 18.58 -6.16 5.95
N HIS A 95 19.74 -6.18 6.62
CA HIS A 95 19.89 -6.79 7.94
C HIS A 95 19.59 -5.82 9.09
N ASP A 96 19.45 -4.51 8.80
CA ASP A 96 19.03 -3.51 9.77
C ASP A 96 17.54 -3.20 9.59
N PHE A 97 16.72 -3.78 10.47
CA PHE A 97 15.28 -3.56 10.45
C PHE A 97 14.89 -2.09 10.66
N ARG A 98 15.70 -1.31 11.37
CA ARG A 98 15.48 0.11 11.58
C ARG A 98 15.55 0.89 10.27
N GLU A 99 16.54 0.61 9.43
CA GLU A 99 16.66 1.26 8.11
C GLU A 99 15.47 0.91 7.21
N ILE A 100 15.08 -0.36 7.17
CA ILE A 100 13.88 -0.80 6.43
C ILE A 100 12.64 -0.05 6.93
N TYR A 101 12.47 0.04 8.25
CA TYR A 101 11.33 0.74 8.86
C TYR A 101 11.32 2.23 8.51
N LEU A 102 12.47 2.91 8.54
CA LEU A 102 12.58 4.31 8.14
C LEU A 102 12.24 4.53 6.66
N GLN A 103 12.60 3.59 5.77
CA GLN A 103 12.18 3.63 4.37
C GLN A 103 10.67 3.48 4.21
N ILE A 104 10.05 2.62 4.98
CA ILE A 104 8.58 2.46 4.98
C ILE A 104 7.92 3.77 5.44
N LEU A 105 8.36 4.34 6.57
CA LEU A 105 7.82 5.60 7.09
C LEU A 105 8.02 6.76 6.12
N GLY A 106 9.16 6.84 5.45
CA GLY A 106 9.48 7.91 4.51
C GLY A 106 8.68 7.86 3.19
N GLN A 107 8.15 6.70 2.82
CA GLN A 107 7.41 6.51 1.56
C GLN A 107 5.90 6.35 1.74
N CYS A 108 5.45 6.08 2.97
CA CYS A 108 4.04 5.87 3.28
C CYS A 108 3.50 7.03 4.11
N ASP A 109 2.33 7.55 3.76
CA ASP A 109 1.56 8.45 4.62
C ASP A 109 0.90 7.63 5.74
N ILE A 110 1.69 7.34 6.78
CA ILE A 110 1.26 6.54 7.92
C ILE A 110 0.14 7.25 8.69
N GLU A 111 0.18 8.58 8.75
CA GLU A 111 -0.87 9.35 9.43
C GLU A 111 -2.22 9.15 8.76
N ARG A 112 -2.26 9.22 7.43
CA ARG A 112 -3.47 8.92 6.66
C ARG A 112 -3.96 7.50 6.91
N VAL A 113 -3.07 6.52 6.88
CA VAL A 113 -3.44 5.11 7.14
C VAL A 113 -4.03 4.93 8.52
N LEU A 114 -3.42 5.52 9.55
CA LEU A 114 -3.94 5.46 10.92
C LEU A 114 -5.31 6.14 11.03
N ARG A 115 -5.52 7.24 10.31
CA ARG A 115 -6.81 7.93 10.26
C ARG A 115 -7.87 7.07 9.57
N ASP A 116 -7.57 6.51 8.40
CA ASP A 116 -8.48 5.63 7.68
C ASP A 116 -8.85 4.39 8.52
N CYS A 117 -7.88 3.80 9.23
CA CYS A 117 -8.13 2.70 10.18
C CYS A 117 -9.02 3.14 11.35
N ALA A 118 -8.79 4.32 11.92
CA ALA A 118 -9.61 4.84 13.03
C ALA A 118 -11.05 5.08 12.57
N ASP A 119 -11.24 5.65 11.39
CA ASP A 119 -12.56 5.88 10.80
C ASP A 119 -13.29 4.56 10.55
N GLN A 120 -12.59 3.55 10.05
CA GLN A 120 -13.19 2.26 9.81
C GLN A 120 -13.58 1.55 11.12
N ILE A 121 -12.73 1.60 12.16
CA ILE A 121 -13.04 1.09 13.50
C ILE A 121 -14.27 1.79 14.04
N THR A 122 -14.36 3.10 13.89
CA THR A 122 -15.48 3.91 14.33
C THR A 122 -16.79 3.45 13.68
N ARG A 123 -16.78 3.23 12.37
CA ARG A 123 -17.96 2.71 11.63
C ARG A 123 -18.34 1.28 12.07
N GLU A 124 -17.36 0.41 12.29
CA GLU A 124 -17.61 -0.97 12.78
C GLU A 124 -18.22 -1.00 14.19
N LEU A 125 -17.93 0.04 14.99
CA LEU A 125 -18.55 0.23 16.32
C LEU A 125 -19.93 0.90 16.25
N GLY A 126 -20.41 1.24 15.05
CA GLY A 126 -21.72 1.86 14.85
C GLY A 126 -21.75 3.38 15.02
N TYR A 127 -20.61 4.04 15.02
CA TYR A 127 -20.51 5.49 15.11
C TYR A 127 -20.16 6.14 13.77
N ASP A 128 -20.56 7.40 13.59
CA ASP A 128 -20.21 8.18 12.42
C ASP A 128 -18.88 8.93 12.66
N PRO A 129 -17.82 8.65 11.88
CA PRO A 129 -16.54 9.34 12.00
C PRO A 129 -16.66 10.86 11.89
N ALA A 130 -17.62 11.38 11.10
CA ALA A 130 -17.81 12.81 10.92
C ALA A 130 -18.26 13.53 12.22
N GLN A 131 -18.80 12.79 13.18
CA GLN A 131 -19.22 13.34 14.49
C GLN A 131 -18.07 13.46 15.49
N ILE A 132 -16.90 12.84 15.18
CA ILE A 132 -15.76 12.80 16.10
C ILE A 132 -14.99 14.13 16.10
N GLY A 133 -15.11 14.94 15.10
CA GLY A 133 -14.41 16.23 14.98
C GLY A 133 -12.90 16.10 14.77
N GLU A 134 -12.28 17.06 14.06
CA GLU A 134 -10.85 17.10 13.85
C GLU A 134 -10.09 17.28 15.17
N GLY A 135 -9.09 16.44 15.42
CA GLY A 135 -8.19 16.52 16.55
C GLY A 135 -8.64 15.78 17.83
N ARG A 136 -9.85 15.23 17.88
CA ARG A 136 -10.25 14.36 19.00
C ARG A 136 -9.69 12.95 18.80
N LYS A 137 -9.16 12.39 19.88
CA LYS A 137 -8.80 10.98 19.91
C LYS A 137 -10.08 10.14 19.97
N LEU A 138 -10.15 9.08 19.18
CA LEU A 138 -11.28 8.15 19.20
C LEU A 138 -11.64 7.68 20.62
N MET A 139 -10.63 7.43 21.47
CA MET A 139 -10.82 7.01 22.86
C MET A 139 -11.44 8.10 23.74
N ASP A 140 -11.11 9.37 23.49
CA ASP A 140 -11.68 10.48 24.25
C ASP A 140 -13.17 10.64 23.88
N TYR A 141 -13.49 10.55 22.60
CA TYR A 141 -14.87 10.56 22.12
C TYR A 141 -15.72 9.41 22.68
N LEU A 142 -15.16 8.21 22.71
CA LEU A 142 -15.85 7.04 23.24
C LEU A 142 -16.02 7.10 24.78
N SER A 143 -15.10 7.76 25.50
CA SER A 143 -15.20 7.95 26.95
C SER A 143 -16.21 9.04 27.36
N GLU A 144 -16.36 10.09 26.52
CA GLU A 144 -17.32 11.19 26.78
C GLU A 144 -18.78 10.76 26.56
N ARG A 145 -19.02 9.75 25.76
CA ARG A 145 -20.35 9.21 25.47
C ARG A 145 -20.93 8.31 26.57
N GLY A 146 -20.32 8.31 27.73
CA GLY A 146 -20.40 7.49 28.93
C GLY A 146 -21.75 7.30 29.65
N GLU A 147 -22.90 7.35 28.96
CA GLU A 147 -24.19 6.86 29.50
C GLU A 147 -24.60 5.47 28.94
N GLY A 148 -23.79 4.88 28.08
CA GLY A 148 -23.93 3.52 27.61
C GLY A 148 -22.78 2.63 28.10
N ASP A 149 -22.96 1.34 28.13
CA ASP A 149 -21.92 0.37 28.48
C ASP A 149 -20.57 0.72 27.87
N PRO A 150 -19.51 0.81 28.66
CA PRO A 150 -18.20 1.16 28.14
C PRO A 150 -17.81 0.13 27.08
N ILE A 151 -17.49 0.62 25.87
CA ILE A 151 -16.99 -0.23 24.80
C ILE A 151 -15.87 -1.08 25.34
N SER A 152 -16.09 -2.36 25.41
CA SER A 152 -15.13 -3.28 25.99
C SER A 152 -13.86 -3.34 25.15
N LYS A 153 -12.69 -3.55 25.79
CA LYS A 153 -11.44 -3.83 25.05
C LYS A 153 -11.60 -4.99 24.06
N GLY A 154 -12.54 -5.89 24.30
CA GLY A 154 -12.89 -6.99 23.40
C GLY A 154 -13.57 -6.51 22.11
N GLU A 155 -14.47 -5.55 22.20
CA GLU A 155 -15.16 -4.98 21.03
C GLU A 155 -14.21 -4.20 20.14
N ILE A 156 -13.33 -3.38 20.73
CA ILE A 156 -12.28 -2.67 19.99
C ILE A 156 -11.35 -3.68 19.29
N ARG A 157 -10.94 -4.75 20.00
CA ARG A 157 -10.10 -5.80 19.40
C ARG A 157 -10.81 -6.53 18.26
N ASN A 158 -12.09 -6.80 18.38
CA ASN A 158 -12.88 -7.44 17.34
C ASN A 158 -13.08 -6.52 16.13
N ALA A 159 -13.32 -5.21 16.35
CA ALA A 159 -13.40 -4.22 15.29
C ALA A 159 -12.06 -4.10 14.54
N LEU A 160 -10.93 -4.01 15.27
CA LEU A 160 -9.59 -4.04 14.71
C LEU A 160 -9.37 -5.31 13.87
N ARG A 161 -9.70 -6.48 14.41
CA ARG A 161 -9.57 -7.75 13.67
C ARG A 161 -10.38 -7.71 12.37
N LYS A 162 -11.61 -7.24 12.39
CA LYS A 162 -12.46 -7.11 11.20
C LYS A 162 -11.84 -6.15 10.16
N CYS A 163 -11.29 -5.01 10.60
CA CYS A 163 -10.60 -4.07 9.71
C CYS A 163 -9.44 -4.71 8.95
N PHE A 164 -8.67 -5.58 9.61
CA PHE A 164 -7.51 -6.24 9.00
C PHE A 164 -7.83 -7.56 8.27
N THR A 165 -9.00 -8.14 8.47
CA THR A 165 -9.39 -9.41 7.84
C THR A 165 -10.53 -9.25 6.83
N ARG A 166 -11.08 -8.04 6.69
CA ARG A 166 -12.19 -7.81 5.77
C ARG A 166 -11.67 -7.71 4.34
N ASN A 167 -12.14 -8.63 3.53
CA ASN A 167 -12.11 -8.48 2.08
C ASN A 167 -13.00 -7.31 1.66
N PRO A 168 -12.57 -6.48 0.71
CA PRO A 168 -13.46 -5.52 0.07
C PRO A 168 -14.59 -6.21 -0.70
#